data_22167f0cacad957066f2e1e824307978
#
_entry.id   22167f0cacad957066f2e1e824307978
#
_cell.length_a   1.000
_cell.length_b   1.000
_cell.length_c   1.000
_cell.angle_alpha   90.00
_cell.angle_beta   90.00
_cell.angle_gamma   90.00
#
_symmetry.space_group_name_H-M   'P 1'
#
loop_
_entity.id
_entity.type
_entity.pdbx_description
1 polymer ?
#
loop_
_entity_poly.entity_id
_entity_poly.type
_entity_poly.pdbx_seq_one_letter_code
_entity_poly.pdbx_strand_id
1 'polypeptide(L)'
;IQKESLPSRGEDADQGRTAADLVKMVSPLPDASCRIYNPIKVALEPSGKEVPDSAGVWFDGKLSAVMKSAPWNHEINARLVTATGRKAVKVMAWKQGKKTQSITIYMDVLSDITPKRAGYKVVNTYPHDKDAFTQGLVYHGGFLYEGTGQETRSSLRKVDLLTGQVINQHNLDAKLFGEGIAVYDGRIYQLTWQSKVGFVYDL
;
A
#
# COMPACT_ATOMS: atom_id res chain seq x y z
N ILE A 1 2.14 -21.16 -9.40
CA ILE A 1 2.12 -19.82 -8.78
C ILE A 1 1.77 -18.85 -9.89
N GLN A 2 0.49 -18.52 -10.06
CA GLN A 2 0.10 -17.37 -10.87
C GLN A 2 0.56 -16.12 -10.11
N LYS A 3 1.54 -15.42 -10.68
CA LYS A 3 1.80 -14.03 -10.34
C LYS A 3 0.56 -13.24 -10.74
N GLU A 4 -0.27 -12.85 -9.79
CA GLU A 4 -1.10 -11.67 -9.98
C GLU A 4 -0.15 -10.49 -10.11
N SER A 5 0.04 -10.07 -11.35
CA SER A 5 0.68 -8.80 -11.66
C SER A 5 -0.21 -7.70 -11.10
N LEU A 6 0.35 -6.90 -10.21
CA LEU A 6 -0.20 -5.58 -9.90
C LEU A 6 -0.51 -4.88 -11.23
N PRO A 7 -1.63 -4.18 -11.38
CA PRO A 7 -1.98 -3.49 -12.60
C PRO A 7 -0.82 -2.56 -12.98
N SER A 8 -0.33 -2.73 -14.20
CA SER A 8 0.76 -1.97 -14.77
C SER A 8 0.45 -0.48 -14.69
N ARG A 9 1.41 0.29 -14.20
CA ARG A 9 1.43 1.74 -14.34
C ARG A 9 1.33 2.05 -15.83
N GLY A 10 0.26 2.70 -16.25
CA GLY A 10 0.35 3.53 -17.44
C GLY A 10 -0.55 3.29 -18.62
N GLU A 11 -1.73 2.65 -18.51
CA GLU A 11 -2.60 2.52 -19.69
C GLU A 11 -3.93 3.31 -19.65
N ASP A 12 -4.25 4.03 -18.58
CA ASP A 12 -5.48 4.84 -18.53
C ASP A 12 -5.29 6.34 -18.76
N ALA A 13 -4.12 6.77 -19.21
CA ALA A 13 -3.84 8.20 -19.42
C ALA A 13 -4.19 8.71 -20.82
N ASP A 14 -4.63 7.85 -21.75
CA ASP A 14 -4.96 8.26 -23.13
C ASP A 14 -6.32 7.70 -23.60
N GLN A 15 -7.37 7.92 -22.82
CA GLN A 15 -8.73 7.71 -23.35
C GLN A 15 -9.36 9.05 -23.73
N GLY A 16 -9.23 9.36 -25.02
CA GLY A 16 -10.20 10.18 -25.76
C GLY A 16 -10.04 11.68 -25.61
N ARG A 17 -9.05 12.27 -26.27
CA ARG A 17 -9.16 13.65 -26.73
C ARG A 17 -10.31 13.75 -27.74
N THR A 18 -11.51 13.89 -27.22
CA THR A 18 -12.63 14.38 -28.02
C THR A 18 -12.46 15.91 -28.20
N ALA A 19 -12.95 16.46 -29.30
CA ALA A 19 -12.86 17.88 -29.68
C ALA A 19 -13.47 18.89 -28.68
N ALA A 20 -13.72 18.49 -27.46
CA ALA A 20 -14.45 19.21 -26.42
C ALA A 20 -13.73 19.31 -25.06
N ASP A 21 -12.42 19.14 -25.02
CA ASP A 21 -11.68 19.39 -23.77
C ASP A 21 -11.67 20.87 -23.45
N LEU A 22 -12.37 21.26 -22.39
CA LEU A 22 -12.49 22.65 -21.95
C LEU A 22 -11.29 23.13 -21.16
N VAL A 23 -10.68 22.22 -20.38
CA VAL A 23 -9.57 22.52 -19.48
C VAL A 23 -8.53 21.40 -19.50
N LYS A 24 -7.29 21.75 -19.19
CA LYS A 24 -6.23 20.82 -18.80
C LYS A 24 -5.86 21.07 -17.35
N MET A 25 -5.56 20.03 -16.62
CA MET A 25 -5.02 20.14 -15.26
C MET A 25 -3.52 20.39 -15.35
N VAL A 26 -3.06 21.49 -14.77
CA VAL A 26 -1.64 21.90 -14.72
C VAL A 26 -1.03 21.50 -13.38
N SER A 27 -1.85 21.52 -12.34
CA SER A 27 -1.46 21.07 -10.99
C SER A 27 -2.68 20.46 -10.30
N PRO A 28 -2.47 19.40 -9.50
CA PRO A 28 -1.24 18.62 -9.39
C PRO A 28 -1.00 17.79 -10.65
N LEU A 29 0.25 17.41 -10.89
CA LEU A 29 0.59 16.44 -11.95
C LEU A 29 0.26 15.01 -11.48
N PRO A 30 0.01 14.08 -12.40
CA PRO A 30 -0.09 12.67 -12.05
C PRO A 30 1.16 12.21 -11.26
N ASP A 31 0.95 11.34 -10.26
CA ASP A 31 1.98 10.82 -9.37
C ASP A 31 2.73 11.87 -8.53
N ALA A 32 2.22 13.10 -8.46
CA ALA A 32 2.71 14.09 -7.50
C ALA A 32 2.52 13.59 -6.06
N SER A 33 3.27 14.15 -5.13
CA SER A 33 3.12 13.83 -3.71
C SER A 33 2.95 15.08 -2.85
N CYS A 34 2.21 14.94 -1.76
CA CYS A 34 2.15 15.93 -0.69
C CYS A 34 2.21 15.21 0.66
N ARG A 35 2.36 15.96 1.75
CA ARG A 35 2.22 15.40 3.10
C ARG A 35 0.79 15.54 3.59
N ILE A 36 0.39 14.63 4.47
CA ILE A 36 -0.87 14.73 5.21
C ILE A 36 -0.99 16.10 5.89
N TYR A 37 -2.21 16.63 5.97
CA TYR A 37 -2.51 17.96 6.50
C TYR A 37 -1.89 19.13 5.74
N ASN A 38 -1.34 18.91 4.55
CA ASN A 38 -0.92 19.99 3.67
C ASN A 38 -2.01 20.27 2.61
N PRO A 39 -2.24 21.54 2.28
CA PRO A 39 -3.17 21.89 1.20
C PRO A 39 -2.61 21.46 -0.16
N ILE A 40 -3.50 21.19 -1.12
CA ILE A 40 -3.13 20.78 -2.47
C ILE A 40 -3.61 21.84 -3.45
N LYS A 41 -2.67 22.44 -4.18
CA LYS A 41 -2.98 23.42 -5.21
C LYS A 41 -3.47 22.73 -6.48
N VAL A 42 -4.68 23.09 -6.91
CA VAL A 42 -5.26 22.67 -8.17
C VAL A 42 -5.27 23.87 -9.11
N ALA A 43 -4.66 23.74 -10.27
CA ALA A 43 -4.63 24.76 -11.30
C ALA A 43 -5.09 24.14 -12.62
N LEU A 44 -6.03 24.82 -13.28
CA LEU A 44 -6.55 24.44 -14.58
C LEU A 44 -6.28 25.58 -15.57
N GLU A 45 -5.96 25.20 -16.80
CA GLU A 45 -5.87 26.14 -17.93
C GLU A 45 -6.91 25.77 -19.00
N PRO A 46 -7.53 26.75 -19.66
CA PRO A 46 -8.36 26.47 -20.83
C PRO A 46 -7.58 25.71 -21.89
N SER A 47 -8.22 24.70 -22.49
CA SER A 47 -7.60 23.87 -23.55
C SER A 47 -7.79 24.44 -24.95
N GLY A 48 -8.69 25.39 -25.11
CA GLY A 48 -9.02 25.98 -26.40
C GLY A 48 -9.69 27.34 -26.27
N LYS A 49 -10.48 27.73 -27.29
CA LYS A 49 -11.20 29.01 -27.31
C LYS A 49 -12.43 29.00 -26.38
N GLU A 50 -12.99 27.84 -26.13
CA GLU A 50 -14.12 27.69 -25.21
C GLU A 50 -13.62 27.53 -23.78
N VAL A 51 -14.24 28.31 -22.87
CA VAL A 51 -13.99 28.20 -21.44
C VAL A 51 -15.19 27.57 -20.77
N PRO A 52 -15.00 26.81 -19.68
CA PRO A 52 -16.13 26.26 -18.92
C PRO A 52 -16.95 27.36 -18.25
N ASP A 53 -18.23 27.09 -18.01
CA ASP A 53 -19.07 27.94 -17.15
C ASP A 53 -18.81 27.67 -15.68
N SER A 54 -18.36 26.43 -15.36
CA SER A 54 -17.92 26.04 -14.02
C SER A 54 -17.02 24.85 -14.07
N ALA A 55 -16.20 24.70 -13.03
CA ALA A 55 -15.36 23.53 -12.80
C ALA A 55 -15.43 23.12 -11.32
N GLY A 56 -15.83 21.90 -11.06
CA GLY A 56 -15.82 21.31 -9.72
C GLY A 56 -14.52 20.54 -9.47
N VAL A 57 -14.06 20.56 -8.24
CA VAL A 57 -12.86 19.86 -7.76
C VAL A 57 -13.24 18.92 -6.63
N TRP A 58 -12.87 17.65 -6.76
CA TRP A 58 -13.05 16.64 -5.72
C TRP A 58 -11.69 16.08 -5.29
N PHE A 59 -11.60 15.79 -4.03
CA PHE A 59 -10.47 15.06 -3.44
C PHE A 59 -10.99 13.79 -2.77
N ASP A 60 -10.49 12.64 -3.19
CA ASP A 60 -10.85 11.32 -2.66
C ASP A 60 -12.38 11.14 -2.52
N GLY A 61 -13.11 11.51 -3.58
CA GLY A 61 -14.57 11.44 -3.67
C GLY A 61 -15.34 12.58 -2.99
N LYS A 62 -14.70 13.45 -2.21
CA LYS A 62 -15.35 14.58 -1.52
C LYS A 62 -15.23 15.85 -2.34
N LEU A 63 -16.34 16.57 -2.53
CA LEU A 63 -16.33 17.87 -3.18
C LEU A 63 -15.55 18.88 -2.33
N SER A 64 -14.55 19.52 -2.95
CA SER A 64 -13.75 20.57 -2.32
C SER A 64 -14.23 21.97 -2.71
N ALA A 65 -14.53 22.19 -3.99
CA ALA A 65 -15.05 23.47 -4.47
C ALA A 65 -15.71 23.34 -5.83
N VAL A 66 -16.47 24.39 -6.18
CA VAL A 66 -16.95 24.69 -7.55
C VAL A 66 -16.51 26.08 -7.93
N MET A 67 -15.66 26.20 -8.92
CA MET A 67 -15.21 27.46 -9.51
C MET A 67 -16.20 27.87 -10.61
N LYS A 68 -16.56 29.16 -10.70
CA LYS A 68 -17.54 29.67 -11.67
C LYS A 68 -16.95 30.71 -12.62
N SER A 69 -15.69 31.06 -12.45
CA SER A 69 -14.97 32.03 -13.27
C SER A 69 -13.47 31.86 -13.11
N ALA A 70 -12.70 32.43 -14.04
CA ALA A 70 -11.24 32.54 -13.90
C ALA A 70 -10.87 33.43 -12.68
N PRO A 71 -9.68 33.19 -12.07
CA PRO A 71 -8.73 32.15 -12.41
C PRO A 71 -9.21 30.76 -11.98
N TRP A 72 -8.97 29.75 -12.81
CA TRP A 72 -9.38 28.37 -12.56
C TRP A 72 -8.41 27.69 -11.59
N ASN A 73 -8.21 28.29 -10.42
CA ASN A 73 -7.32 27.82 -9.38
C ASN A 73 -8.10 27.59 -8.08
N HIS A 74 -7.78 26.49 -7.41
CA HIS A 74 -8.35 26.15 -6.13
C HIS A 74 -7.30 25.49 -5.24
N GLU A 75 -7.40 25.74 -3.94
CA GLU A 75 -6.59 25.04 -2.95
C GLU A 75 -7.48 24.08 -2.13
N ILE A 76 -7.27 22.79 -2.31
CA ILE A 76 -7.93 21.77 -1.50
C ILE A 76 -7.45 21.95 -0.06
N ASN A 77 -8.40 22.19 0.84
CA ASN A 77 -8.10 22.47 2.24
C ASN A 77 -7.39 21.29 2.90
N ALA A 78 -6.35 21.56 3.67
CA ALA A 78 -5.60 20.58 4.46
C ALA A 78 -6.48 19.67 5.32
N ARG A 79 -7.64 20.16 5.77
CA ARG A 79 -8.61 19.37 6.55
C ARG A 79 -9.26 18.22 5.77
N LEU A 80 -9.16 18.21 4.46
CA LEU A 80 -9.60 17.10 3.61
C LEU A 80 -8.48 16.06 3.41
N VAL A 81 -7.22 16.45 3.64
CA VAL A 81 -6.02 15.62 3.42
C VAL A 81 -5.64 14.94 4.73
N THR A 82 -6.48 14.06 5.22
CA THR A 82 -6.39 13.46 6.57
C THR A 82 -5.95 12.00 6.59
N ALA A 83 -5.72 11.39 5.43
CA ALA A 83 -5.29 10.01 5.33
C ALA A 83 -4.18 9.86 4.30
N THR A 84 -3.16 9.09 4.63
CA THR A 84 -2.04 8.76 3.73
C THR A 84 -2.47 7.77 2.63
N GLY A 85 -1.57 7.55 1.66
CA GLY A 85 -1.76 6.64 0.56
C GLY A 85 -2.18 7.32 -0.74
N ARG A 86 -2.48 6.51 -1.75
CA ARG A 86 -2.86 7.00 -3.08
C ARG A 86 -4.26 7.60 -3.06
N LYS A 87 -4.39 8.83 -3.55
CA LYS A 87 -5.62 9.63 -3.52
C LYS A 87 -5.95 10.16 -4.91
N ALA A 88 -7.24 10.27 -5.20
CA ALA A 88 -7.74 10.81 -6.44
C ALA A 88 -8.03 12.31 -6.32
N VAL A 89 -7.51 13.10 -7.26
CA VAL A 89 -7.97 14.47 -7.53
C VAL A 89 -8.77 14.43 -8.81
N LYS A 90 -10.06 14.75 -8.72
CA LYS A 90 -10.98 14.74 -9.85
C LYS A 90 -11.48 16.14 -10.15
N VAL A 91 -11.47 16.50 -11.41
CA VAL A 91 -12.07 17.74 -11.92
C VAL A 91 -13.18 17.38 -12.90
N MET A 92 -14.30 18.08 -12.78
CA MET A 92 -15.39 18.01 -13.76
C MET A 92 -15.66 19.41 -14.25
N ALA A 93 -15.71 19.61 -15.57
CA ALA A 93 -16.01 20.88 -16.19
C ALA A 93 -17.39 20.84 -16.87
N TRP A 94 -18.14 21.93 -16.77
CA TRP A 94 -19.46 22.09 -17.36
C TRP A 94 -19.48 23.25 -18.35
N LYS A 95 -20.26 23.06 -19.42
CA LYS A 95 -20.59 24.07 -20.40
C LYS A 95 -22.08 23.99 -20.72
N GLN A 96 -22.77 25.13 -20.72
CA GLN A 96 -24.22 25.24 -20.98
C GLN A 96 -25.04 24.27 -20.08
N GLY A 97 -24.64 24.17 -18.80
CA GLY A 97 -25.30 23.31 -17.82
C GLY A 97 -25.05 21.80 -17.99
N LYS A 98 -24.31 21.37 -19.00
CA LYS A 98 -24.00 19.97 -19.24
C LYS A 98 -22.55 19.67 -18.81
N LYS A 99 -22.35 18.50 -18.20
CA LYS A 99 -20.97 17.99 -17.93
C LYS A 99 -20.30 17.70 -19.26
N THR A 100 -19.19 18.37 -19.54
CA THR A 100 -18.48 18.27 -20.82
C THR A 100 -17.20 17.47 -20.68
N GLN A 101 -16.53 17.56 -19.52
CA GLN A 101 -15.25 16.92 -19.31
C GLN A 101 -15.10 16.37 -17.88
N SER A 102 -14.34 15.29 -17.72
CA SER A 102 -13.92 14.74 -16.43
C SER A 102 -12.46 14.35 -16.50
N ILE A 103 -11.65 14.90 -15.63
CA ILE A 103 -10.23 14.59 -15.47
C ILE A 103 -10.05 13.97 -14.10
N THR A 104 -9.36 12.84 -14.01
CA THR A 104 -8.96 12.24 -12.74
C THR A 104 -7.48 11.94 -12.80
N ILE A 105 -6.74 12.41 -11.80
CA ILE A 105 -5.35 12.04 -11.58
C ILE A 105 -5.24 11.40 -10.21
N TYR A 106 -4.18 10.64 -10.03
CA TYR A 106 -3.82 10.05 -8.73
C TYR A 106 -2.53 10.68 -8.24
N MET A 107 -2.46 10.91 -6.93
CA MET A 107 -1.28 11.42 -6.24
C MET A 107 -1.09 10.69 -4.91
N ASP A 108 0.10 10.78 -4.34
CA ASP A 108 0.42 10.11 -3.08
C ASP A 108 0.42 11.12 -1.91
N VAL A 109 -0.39 10.84 -0.90
CA VAL A 109 -0.35 11.54 0.37
C VAL A 109 0.58 10.81 1.33
N LEU A 110 1.68 11.42 1.68
CA LEU A 110 2.73 10.88 2.53
C LEU A 110 2.47 11.26 4.00
N SER A 111 3.00 10.46 4.92
CA SER A 111 3.01 10.79 6.35
C SER A 111 3.84 12.05 6.61
N ASP A 112 3.46 12.83 7.59
CA ASP A 112 4.25 13.93 8.17
C ASP A 112 5.29 13.44 9.20
N ILE A 113 5.15 12.17 9.63
CA ILE A 113 6.10 11.55 10.55
C ILE A 113 7.39 11.20 9.81
N THR A 114 8.49 11.78 10.25
CA THR A 114 9.83 11.39 9.80
C THR A 114 10.35 10.31 10.73
N PRO A 115 10.54 9.06 10.24
CA PRO A 115 11.07 7.99 11.09
C PRO A 115 12.50 8.31 11.51
N LYS A 116 12.82 8.02 12.76
CA LYS A 116 14.21 8.09 13.23
C LYS A 116 14.99 6.92 12.65
N ARG A 117 16.14 7.18 12.05
CA ARG A 117 17.06 6.13 11.65
C ARG A 117 17.66 5.50 12.90
N ALA A 118 17.52 4.19 13.03
CA ALA A 118 18.22 3.38 14.02
C ALA A 118 19.42 2.69 13.36
N GLY A 119 20.52 2.62 14.07
CA GLY A 119 21.63 1.76 13.72
C GLY A 119 21.48 0.39 14.38
N TYR A 120 22.26 -0.58 13.95
CA TYR A 120 22.37 -1.88 14.59
C TYR A 120 23.83 -2.30 14.68
N LYS A 121 24.11 -3.20 15.63
CA LYS A 121 25.38 -3.87 15.78
C LYS A 121 25.11 -5.38 15.84
N VAL A 122 25.79 -6.14 14.99
CA VAL A 122 25.77 -7.59 15.08
C VAL A 122 26.53 -8.00 16.36
N VAL A 123 25.86 -8.66 17.27
CA VAL A 123 26.44 -9.14 18.52
C VAL A 123 26.96 -10.56 18.38
N ASN A 124 26.14 -11.43 17.79
CA ASN A 124 26.48 -12.82 17.55
C ASN A 124 25.89 -13.31 16.23
N THR A 125 26.46 -14.37 15.69
CA THR A 125 25.94 -15.12 14.55
C THR A 125 25.91 -16.59 14.92
N TYR A 126 24.80 -17.26 14.63
CA TYR A 126 24.57 -18.66 14.99
C TYR A 126 24.36 -19.51 13.74
N PRO A 127 24.72 -20.80 13.76
CA PRO A 127 24.39 -21.71 12.68
C PRO A 127 22.88 -21.81 12.45
N HIS A 128 22.49 -21.97 11.20
CA HIS A 128 21.10 -22.13 10.81
C HIS A 128 20.99 -23.02 9.57
N ASP A 129 19.90 -23.77 9.45
CA ASP A 129 19.61 -24.57 8.27
C ASP A 129 19.35 -23.64 7.05
N LYS A 130 20.30 -23.63 6.10
CA LYS A 130 20.24 -22.80 4.90
C LYS A 130 19.05 -23.14 3.97
N ASP A 131 18.52 -24.37 4.09
CA ASP A 131 17.40 -24.86 3.28
C ASP A 131 16.04 -24.65 3.98
N ALA A 132 16.05 -24.11 5.20
CA ALA A 132 14.85 -23.66 5.87
C ALA A 132 14.26 -22.43 5.16
N PHE A 133 13.04 -22.54 4.71
CA PHE A 133 12.31 -21.37 4.21
C PHE A 133 11.59 -20.69 5.36
N THR A 134 12.34 -19.94 6.18
CA THR A 134 11.86 -19.33 7.42
C THR A 134 10.79 -18.31 7.15
N GLN A 135 9.61 -18.48 7.74
CA GLN A 135 8.48 -17.56 7.70
C GLN A 135 8.18 -16.95 9.07
N GLY A 136 8.60 -17.59 10.13
CA GLY A 136 8.50 -17.07 11.48
C GLY A 136 9.62 -17.58 12.37
N LEU A 137 10.18 -16.71 13.22
CA LEU A 137 11.27 -17.05 14.11
C LEU A 137 11.06 -16.38 15.47
N VAL A 138 11.07 -17.18 16.54
CA VAL A 138 10.92 -16.69 17.91
C VAL A 138 11.95 -17.34 18.80
N TYR A 139 12.69 -16.53 19.57
CA TYR A 139 13.54 -17.03 20.64
C TYR A 139 12.75 -17.13 21.95
N HIS A 140 12.72 -18.30 22.56
CA HIS A 140 12.10 -18.52 23.86
C HIS A 140 12.79 -19.63 24.64
N GLY A 141 13.10 -19.39 25.92
CA GLY A 141 13.64 -20.40 26.83
C GLY A 141 14.95 -21.05 26.39
N GLY A 142 15.83 -20.34 25.69
CA GLY A 142 17.11 -20.87 25.21
C GLY A 142 17.06 -21.50 23.81
N PHE A 143 15.89 -21.63 23.20
CA PHE A 143 15.68 -22.24 21.90
C PHE A 143 15.12 -21.26 20.88
N LEU A 144 15.34 -21.54 19.60
CA LEU A 144 14.61 -20.91 18.51
C LEU A 144 13.42 -21.80 18.13
N TYR A 145 12.26 -21.18 18.01
CA TYR A 145 11.09 -21.78 17.38
C TYR A 145 10.95 -21.19 16.00
N GLU A 146 10.85 -22.04 14.99
CA GLU A 146 10.86 -21.64 13.60
C GLU A 146 9.66 -22.22 12.86
N GLY A 147 8.85 -21.35 12.26
CA GLY A 147 7.85 -21.72 11.27
C GLY A 147 8.47 -21.65 9.88
N THR A 148 8.41 -22.75 9.13
CA THR A 148 8.89 -22.79 7.75
C THR A 148 7.74 -22.82 6.76
N GLY A 149 7.94 -22.25 5.57
CA GLY A 149 7.01 -22.27 4.45
C GLY A 149 7.38 -23.30 3.39
N GLN A 150 6.76 -23.15 2.24
CA GLN A 150 6.73 -24.00 1.05
C GLN A 150 5.78 -25.20 1.14
N GLU A 151 4.99 -25.39 0.08
CA GLU A 151 4.13 -26.57 -0.06
C GLU A 151 4.97 -27.84 0.08
N THR A 152 4.44 -28.87 0.72
CA THR A 152 5.06 -30.16 1.03
C THR A 152 6.22 -30.12 2.02
N ARG A 153 6.74 -28.94 2.41
CA ARG A 153 7.92 -28.79 3.25
C ARG A 153 7.70 -27.91 4.49
N SER A 154 6.53 -27.36 4.64
CA SER A 154 6.17 -26.49 5.77
C SER A 154 6.23 -27.25 7.09
N SER A 155 6.80 -26.62 8.11
CA SER A 155 6.95 -27.23 9.43
C SER A 155 6.95 -26.19 10.55
N LEU A 156 6.73 -26.66 11.77
CA LEU A 156 7.12 -25.97 13.00
C LEU A 156 8.31 -26.73 13.60
N ARG A 157 9.38 -25.99 13.93
CA ARG A 157 10.63 -26.55 14.44
C ARG A 157 11.02 -25.93 15.78
N LYS A 158 11.61 -26.75 16.65
CA LYS A 158 12.39 -26.32 17.81
C LYS A 158 13.86 -26.54 17.51
N VAL A 159 14.66 -25.49 17.56
CA VAL A 159 16.06 -25.48 17.12
C VAL A 159 16.97 -25.04 18.27
N ASP A 160 18.06 -25.75 18.47
CA ASP A 160 19.12 -25.34 19.40
C ASP A 160 19.81 -24.07 18.84
N LEU A 161 19.86 -23.02 19.65
CA LEU A 161 20.39 -21.72 19.21
C LEU A 161 21.88 -21.80 18.85
N LEU A 162 22.65 -22.55 19.62
CA LEU A 162 24.12 -22.55 19.49
C LEU A 162 24.61 -23.43 18.34
N THR A 163 23.93 -24.53 18.12
CA THR A 163 24.34 -25.54 17.12
C THR A 163 23.56 -25.48 15.83
N GLY A 164 22.38 -24.84 15.83
CA GLY A 164 21.45 -24.82 14.70
C GLY A 164 20.76 -26.18 14.47
N GLN A 165 20.91 -27.15 15.38
CA GLN A 165 20.27 -28.46 15.24
C GLN A 165 18.77 -28.38 15.50
N VAL A 166 17.98 -28.99 14.61
CA VAL A 166 16.55 -29.19 14.82
C VAL A 166 16.35 -30.29 15.86
N ILE A 167 15.84 -29.92 17.03
CA ILE A 167 15.59 -30.83 18.16
C ILE A 167 14.26 -31.54 18.01
N ASN A 168 13.25 -30.79 17.57
CA ASN A 168 11.91 -31.29 17.34
C ASN A 168 11.31 -30.63 16.10
N GLN A 169 10.52 -31.35 15.32
CA GLN A 169 9.88 -30.88 14.13
C GLN A 169 8.48 -31.49 13.97
N HIS A 170 7.52 -30.65 13.68
CA HIS A 170 6.17 -31.04 13.25
C HIS A 170 5.96 -30.57 11.81
N ASN A 171 5.70 -31.49 10.89
CA ASN A 171 5.40 -31.17 9.50
C ASN A 171 3.92 -30.84 9.33
N LEU A 172 3.62 -29.81 8.57
CA LEU A 172 2.26 -29.49 8.19
C LEU A 172 1.78 -30.41 7.05
N ASP A 173 0.46 -30.46 6.85
CA ASP A 173 -0.10 -31.12 5.67
C ASP A 173 0.54 -30.55 4.39
N ALA A 174 0.81 -31.44 3.42
CA ALA A 174 1.51 -31.09 2.18
C ALA A 174 0.84 -29.98 1.36
N LYS A 175 -0.45 -29.72 1.58
CA LYS A 175 -1.24 -28.68 0.89
C LYS A 175 -1.14 -27.32 1.60
N LEU A 176 -0.51 -27.24 2.76
CA LEU A 176 -0.43 -26.01 3.54
C LEU A 176 0.93 -25.37 3.37
N PHE A 177 0.89 -24.06 3.24
CA PHE A 177 2.08 -23.22 3.30
C PHE A 177 2.13 -22.58 4.69
N GLY A 178 3.11 -22.96 5.52
CA GLY A 178 3.30 -22.39 6.86
C GLY A 178 3.83 -20.96 6.77
N GLU A 179 3.36 -20.11 7.68
CA GLU A 179 3.70 -18.69 7.78
C GLU A 179 4.23 -18.36 9.18
N GLY A 180 4.04 -17.11 9.59
CA GLY A 180 4.51 -16.57 10.85
C GLY A 180 4.07 -17.36 12.07
N ILE A 181 4.90 -17.30 13.11
CA ILE A 181 4.62 -17.88 14.43
C ILE A 181 4.69 -16.81 15.52
N ALA A 182 4.00 -17.06 16.63
CA ALA A 182 4.10 -16.29 17.85
C ALA A 182 4.06 -17.22 19.06
N VAL A 183 4.79 -16.88 20.12
CA VAL A 183 4.71 -17.58 21.41
C VAL A 183 3.94 -16.68 22.38
N TYR A 184 2.89 -17.22 22.99
CA TYR A 184 2.09 -16.51 23.98
C TYR A 184 1.46 -17.53 24.95
N ASP A 185 1.51 -17.24 26.24
CA ASP A 185 0.91 -18.03 27.33
C ASP A 185 1.20 -19.54 27.24
N GLY A 186 2.50 -19.91 27.11
CA GLY A 186 2.95 -21.29 27.02
C GLY A 186 2.55 -22.03 25.75
N ARG A 187 2.12 -21.32 24.72
CA ARG A 187 1.69 -21.90 23.44
C ARG A 187 2.37 -21.25 22.25
N ILE A 188 2.45 -21.99 21.15
CA ILE A 188 2.92 -21.51 19.86
C ILE A 188 1.73 -21.44 18.93
N TYR A 189 1.52 -20.28 18.32
CA TYR A 189 0.52 -20.03 17.31
C TYR A 189 1.21 -19.95 15.96
N GLN A 190 0.78 -20.76 14.99
CA GLN A 190 1.30 -20.75 13.62
C GLN A 190 0.18 -20.45 12.64
N LEU A 191 0.43 -19.54 11.71
CA LEU A 191 -0.48 -19.22 10.62
C LEU A 191 -0.12 -19.98 9.36
N THR A 192 -1.05 -19.99 8.41
CA THR A 192 -0.83 -20.53 7.06
C THR A 192 -1.22 -19.50 6.01
N TRP A 193 -0.56 -19.56 4.85
CA TRP A 193 -0.85 -18.68 3.73
C TRP A 193 -2.14 -19.07 3.02
N GLN A 194 -3.08 -18.12 2.89
CA GLN A 194 -4.34 -18.20 2.14
C GLN A 194 -5.34 -19.32 2.55
N SER A 195 -4.91 -20.37 3.23
CA SER A 195 -5.79 -21.50 3.57
C SER A 195 -6.80 -21.20 4.70
N LYS A 196 -6.64 -20.05 5.39
CA LYS A 196 -7.46 -19.64 6.55
C LYS A 196 -7.40 -20.62 7.72
N VAL A 197 -6.33 -21.41 7.81
CA VAL A 197 -6.04 -22.35 8.88
C VAL A 197 -4.92 -21.80 9.74
N GLY A 198 -5.02 -21.93 11.04
CA GLY A 198 -3.96 -21.68 12.01
C GLY A 198 -3.88 -22.85 12.98
N PHE A 199 -2.71 -23.03 13.57
CA PHE A 199 -2.43 -24.10 14.52
C PHE A 199 -2.01 -23.52 15.86
N VAL A 200 -2.32 -24.24 16.91
CA VAL A 200 -1.88 -23.96 18.27
C VAL A 200 -1.20 -25.20 18.82
N TYR A 201 0.01 -25.04 19.31
CA TYR A 201 0.81 -26.12 19.88
C TYR A 201 1.18 -25.75 21.31
N ASP A 202 1.36 -26.75 22.15
CA ASP A 202 2.00 -26.54 23.45
C ASP A 202 3.49 -26.30 23.24
N LEU A 203 4.10 -25.47 24.11
CA LEU A 203 5.48 -24.99 23.98
C LEU A 203 6.50 -26.07 24.40
#